data_ea96cd77f5a7ef13054a743e46188ea3
#
_entry.id   ea96cd77f5a7ef13054a743e46188ea3
#
_cell.length_a   1.000
_cell.length_b   1.000
_cell.length_c   1.000
_cell.angle_alpha   90.00
_cell.angle_beta   90.00
_cell.angle_gamma   90.00
#
_symmetry.space_group_name_H-M   'P 1'
#
loop_
_entity.id
_entity.type
_entity.pdbx_description
1 polymer ?
#
loop_
_entity_poly.entity_id
_entity_poly.type
_entity_poly.pdbx_seq_one_letter_code
_entity_poly.pdbx_strand_id
1 'polypeptide(L)'
;MKKNTKLVTLKVPDKVIKILNKLERRKDSVFLFKELAGADVKNNRLIRTRIKTATRNFNRRLEIVASKAGIDKKMSMHIARHSFGNISGDKIPIQMLQKLYRHSSVTTTILYQSNFVQQDTDEALEKVINF
;
A
#
# COMPACT_ATOMS: atom_id res chain seq x y z
N MET A 1 18.37 -3.37 -7.30
CA MET A 1 17.02 -3.69 -7.86
C MET A 1 16.71 -2.76 -9.01
N LYS A 2 16.49 -3.29 -10.23
CA LYS A 2 15.99 -2.48 -11.35
C LYS A 2 14.56 -2.03 -11.02
N LYS A 3 14.35 -0.72 -10.88
CA LYS A 3 13.00 -0.17 -10.70
C LYS A 3 12.22 -0.35 -11.99
N ASN A 4 11.04 -0.94 -11.90
CA ASN A 4 10.12 -0.96 -13.03
C ASN A 4 9.67 0.50 -13.32
N THR A 5 10.12 1.05 -14.47
CA THR A 5 9.86 2.44 -14.87
C THR A 5 8.56 2.60 -15.65
N LYS A 6 7.83 1.50 -15.95
CA LYS A 6 6.57 1.57 -16.69
C LYS A 6 5.54 2.39 -15.93
N LEU A 7 4.91 3.34 -16.62
CA LEU A 7 3.84 4.14 -16.07
C LEU A 7 2.62 3.25 -15.80
N VAL A 8 2.04 3.39 -14.61
CA VAL A 8 0.75 2.76 -14.27
C VAL A 8 -0.23 3.89 -14.04
N THR A 9 -1.23 3.97 -14.91
CA THR A 9 -2.32 4.95 -14.82
C THR A 9 -3.57 4.25 -14.32
N LEU A 10 -4.22 4.83 -13.32
CA LEU A 10 -5.44 4.30 -12.70
C LEU A 10 -6.48 5.40 -12.59
N LYS A 11 -7.75 5.04 -12.83
CA LYS A 11 -8.86 5.91 -12.46
C LYS A 11 -8.97 5.98 -10.94
N VAL A 12 -9.01 7.17 -10.38
CA VAL A 12 -9.17 7.36 -8.94
C VAL A 12 -10.62 7.09 -8.55
N PRO A 13 -10.90 6.15 -7.63
CA PRO A 13 -12.27 5.88 -7.17
C PRO A 13 -12.86 7.09 -6.42
N ASP A 14 -14.17 7.28 -6.52
CA ASP A 14 -14.87 8.42 -5.89
C ASP A 14 -14.68 8.47 -4.37
N LYS A 15 -14.61 7.30 -3.72
CA LYS A 15 -14.30 7.21 -2.28
C LYS A 15 -12.94 7.81 -1.95
N VAL A 16 -11.93 7.61 -2.80
CA VAL A 16 -10.59 8.18 -2.62
C VAL A 16 -10.63 9.69 -2.88
N ILE A 17 -11.36 10.14 -3.90
CA ILE A 17 -11.55 11.58 -4.18
C ILE A 17 -12.18 12.27 -2.96
N LYS A 18 -13.23 11.69 -2.37
CA LYS A 18 -13.86 12.21 -1.14
C LYS A 18 -12.88 12.33 0.04
N ILE A 19 -11.98 11.36 0.20
CA ILE A 19 -10.93 11.39 1.23
C ILE A 19 -9.92 12.50 0.93
N LEU A 20 -9.46 12.59 -0.32
CA LEU A 20 -8.48 13.59 -0.73
C LEU A 20 -9.00 15.03 -0.57
N ASN A 21 -10.30 15.26 -0.81
CA ASN A 21 -10.94 16.55 -0.64
C ASN A 21 -11.05 17.00 0.84
N LYS A 22 -10.96 16.05 1.78
CA LYS A 22 -10.92 16.35 3.22
C LYS A 22 -9.53 16.70 3.74
N LEU A 23 -8.49 16.50 2.92
CA LEU A 23 -7.12 16.81 3.32
C LEU A 23 -6.91 18.34 3.30
N GLU A 24 -6.37 18.85 4.39
CA GLU A 24 -5.90 20.23 4.46
C GLU A 24 -4.68 20.39 3.54
N ARG A 25 -4.91 21.00 2.38
CA ARG A 25 -3.87 21.28 1.38
C ARG A 25 -3.36 22.70 1.52
N ARG A 26 -2.05 22.87 1.53
CA ARG A 26 -1.47 24.19 1.36
C ARG A 26 -1.62 24.64 -0.09
N LYS A 27 -2.21 25.80 -0.30
CA LYS A 27 -2.48 26.35 -1.65
C LYS A 27 -1.22 26.60 -2.47
N ASP A 28 -0.09 26.84 -1.81
CA ASP A 28 1.22 27.13 -2.37
C ASP A 28 2.10 25.88 -2.61
N SER A 29 1.54 24.67 -2.40
CA SER A 29 2.30 23.43 -2.53
C SER A 29 1.83 22.58 -3.71
N VAL A 30 2.78 22.12 -4.51
CA VAL A 30 2.56 21.11 -5.57
C VAL A 30 2.37 19.70 -5.00
N PHE A 31 2.71 19.50 -3.72
CA PHE A 31 2.55 18.21 -3.05
C PHE A 31 1.18 18.12 -2.39
N LEU A 32 0.58 16.92 -2.48
CA LEU A 32 -0.70 16.63 -1.88
C LEU A 32 -0.63 16.61 -0.34
N PHE A 33 0.46 16.06 0.21
CA PHE A 33 0.63 15.88 1.64
C PHE A 33 1.44 17.00 2.26
N LYS A 34 0.94 17.52 3.40
CA LYS A 34 1.55 18.63 4.14
C LYS A 34 2.98 18.38 4.60
N GLU A 35 3.36 17.13 4.79
CA GLU A 35 4.72 16.72 5.17
C GLU A 35 5.76 17.10 4.12
N LEU A 36 5.34 17.25 2.88
CA LEU A 36 6.19 17.68 1.76
C LEU A 36 6.00 19.15 1.37
N ALA A 37 5.05 19.84 2.01
CA ALA A 37 4.77 21.24 1.69
C ALA A 37 6.03 22.12 1.83
N GLY A 38 6.26 22.99 0.84
CA GLY A 38 7.46 23.85 0.77
C GLY A 38 8.76 23.10 0.43
N ALA A 39 8.72 21.82 0.03
CA ALA A 39 9.87 21.16 -0.53
C ALA A 39 10.06 21.58 -2.00
N ASP A 40 11.29 21.90 -2.39
CA ASP A 40 11.62 22.09 -3.79
C ASP A 40 11.52 20.76 -4.54
N VAL A 41 10.70 20.74 -5.61
CA VAL A 41 10.46 19.56 -6.46
C VAL A 41 11.76 19.04 -7.10
N LYS A 42 12.72 19.94 -7.37
CA LYS A 42 14.01 19.59 -7.96
C LYS A 42 14.98 18.99 -6.94
N ASN A 43 14.77 19.22 -5.64
CA ASN A 43 15.66 18.74 -4.60
C ASN A 43 15.24 17.32 -4.13
N ASN A 44 15.60 16.32 -4.90
CA ASN A 44 15.32 14.92 -4.59
C ASN A 44 15.86 14.45 -3.23
N ARG A 45 16.99 15.00 -2.75
CA ARG A 45 17.56 14.64 -1.46
C ARG A 45 16.66 15.12 -0.32
N LEU A 46 16.23 16.38 -0.38
CA LEU A 46 15.32 16.98 0.61
C LEU A 46 13.97 16.22 0.63
N ILE A 47 13.39 15.94 -0.53
CA ILE A 47 12.15 15.18 -0.64
C ILE A 47 12.28 13.80 0.02
N ARG A 48 13.35 13.05 -0.27
CA ARG A 48 13.61 11.74 0.34
C ARG A 48 13.76 11.82 1.86
N THR A 49 14.45 12.84 2.36
CA THR A 49 14.61 13.05 3.80
C THR A 49 13.27 13.32 4.46
N ARG A 50 12.45 14.19 3.89
CA ARG A 50 11.09 14.49 4.41
C ARG A 50 10.19 13.26 4.39
N ILE A 51 10.21 12.46 3.31
CA ILE A 51 9.46 11.20 3.22
C ILE A 51 9.89 10.23 4.33
N LYS A 52 11.20 10.06 4.56
CA LYS A 52 11.71 9.20 5.65
C LYS A 52 11.22 9.67 7.02
N THR A 53 11.28 10.97 7.27
CA THR A 53 10.82 11.57 8.54
C THR A 53 9.32 11.40 8.73
N ALA A 54 8.52 11.66 7.69
CA ALA A 54 7.08 11.47 7.71
C ALA A 54 6.72 9.99 7.98
N THR A 55 7.34 9.06 7.26
CA THR A 55 7.11 7.61 7.44
C THR A 55 7.44 7.18 8.87
N ARG A 56 8.57 7.64 9.44
CA ARG A 56 8.93 7.33 10.83
C ARG A 56 7.89 7.86 11.81
N ASN A 57 7.41 9.08 11.62
CA ASN A 57 6.40 9.69 12.49
C ASN A 57 5.05 8.95 12.39
N PHE A 58 4.63 8.54 11.19
CA PHE A 58 3.42 7.73 11.00
C PHE A 58 3.56 6.37 11.69
N ASN A 59 4.68 5.68 11.51
CA ASN A 59 4.90 4.39 12.16
C ASN A 59 4.85 4.50 13.69
N ARG A 60 5.49 5.52 14.27
CA ARG A 60 5.41 5.77 15.71
C ARG A 60 3.98 6.00 16.20
N ARG A 61 3.16 6.74 15.44
CA ARG A 61 1.75 6.94 15.78
C ARG A 61 0.94 5.64 15.67
N LEU A 62 1.22 4.82 14.67
CA LEU A 62 0.60 3.50 14.50
C LEU A 62 0.94 2.57 15.66
N GLU A 63 2.19 2.59 16.17
CA GLU A 63 2.59 1.82 17.34
C GLU A 63 1.80 2.24 18.60
N ILE A 64 1.59 3.56 18.81
CA ILE A 64 0.76 4.06 19.91
C ILE A 64 -0.69 3.59 19.77
N VAL A 65 -1.25 3.65 18.57
CA VAL A 65 -2.63 3.19 18.29
C VAL A 65 -2.74 1.69 18.52
N ALA A 66 -1.78 0.90 18.03
CA ALA A 66 -1.73 -0.54 18.22
C ALA A 66 -1.70 -0.92 19.71
N SER A 67 -0.82 -0.27 20.48
CA SER A 67 -0.71 -0.48 21.94
C SER A 67 -2.03 -0.18 22.65
N LYS A 68 -2.69 0.95 22.32
CA LYS A 68 -4.01 1.29 22.89
C LYS A 68 -5.12 0.32 22.50
N ALA A 69 -4.99 -0.35 21.36
CA ALA A 69 -5.93 -1.35 20.87
C ALA A 69 -5.63 -2.78 21.34
N GLY A 70 -4.60 -2.97 22.20
CA GLY A 70 -4.18 -4.29 22.66
C GLY A 70 -3.55 -5.17 21.57
N ILE A 71 -2.99 -4.55 20.52
CA ILE A 71 -2.34 -5.27 19.42
C ILE A 71 -0.84 -5.36 19.68
N ASP A 72 -0.34 -6.55 19.99
CA ASP A 72 1.08 -6.79 20.26
C ASP A 72 1.97 -6.83 19.01
N LYS A 73 1.36 -6.96 17.83
CA LYS A 73 2.10 -7.00 16.56
C LYS A 73 2.58 -5.61 16.17
N LYS A 74 3.84 -5.54 15.72
CA LYS A 74 4.42 -4.29 15.20
C LYS A 74 3.62 -3.78 14.01
N MET A 75 3.01 -2.61 14.17
CA MET A 75 2.27 -1.93 13.10
C MET A 75 3.15 -0.94 12.36
N SER A 76 3.01 -0.90 11.04
CA SER A 76 3.73 0.05 10.19
C SER A 76 2.91 0.42 8.95
N MET A 77 3.25 1.53 8.29
CA MET A 77 2.63 1.92 7.03
C MET A 77 2.75 0.85 5.93
N HIS A 78 3.78 0.00 6.01
CA HIS A 78 3.98 -1.07 5.04
C HIS A 78 2.95 -2.21 5.20
N ILE A 79 2.44 -2.41 6.42
CA ILE A 79 1.39 -3.41 6.68
C ILE A 79 0.11 -3.11 5.88
N ALA A 80 -0.26 -1.84 5.71
CA ALA A 80 -1.40 -1.47 4.87
C ALA A 80 -1.28 -2.02 3.43
N ARG A 81 -0.05 -2.05 2.90
CA ARG A 81 0.23 -2.64 1.58
C ARG A 81 0.07 -4.16 1.60
N HIS A 82 0.54 -4.83 2.64
CA HIS A 82 0.32 -6.28 2.83
C HIS A 82 -1.17 -6.60 2.99
N SER A 83 -1.89 -5.83 3.82
CA SER A 83 -3.34 -6.00 4.00
C SER A 83 -4.10 -5.83 2.69
N PHE A 84 -3.72 -4.86 1.85
CA PHE A 84 -4.33 -4.71 0.53
C PHE A 84 -4.11 -5.97 -0.34
N GLY A 85 -2.90 -6.55 -0.34
CA GLY A 85 -2.61 -7.79 -1.05
C GLY A 85 -3.45 -8.96 -0.57
N ASN A 86 -3.58 -9.11 0.74
CA ASN A 86 -4.39 -10.16 1.34
C ASN A 86 -5.90 -9.99 1.05
N ILE A 87 -6.44 -8.77 1.22
CA ILE A 87 -7.86 -8.48 0.97
C ILE A 87 -8.22 -8.60 -0.53
N SER A 88 -7.26 -8.33 -1.40
CA SER A 88 -7.46 -8.43 -2.86
C SER A 88 -7.35 -9.86 -3.41
N GLY A 89 -6.95 -10.85 -2.58
CA GLY A 89 -6.64 -12.22 -2.87
C GLY A 89 -7.29 -12.82 -4.13
N ASP A 90 -8.54 -13.18 -4.02
CA ASP A 90 -9.37 -13.74 -5.09
C ASP A 90 -10.01 -12.69 -6.03
N LYS A 91 -10.09 -11.43 -5.58
CA LYS A 91 -10.81 -10.35 -6.27
C LYS A 91 -10.00 -9.69 -7.39
N ILE A 92 -8.68 -9.78 -7.34
CA ILE A 92 -7.78 -9.14 -8.30
C ILE A 92 -6.81 -10.20 -8.84
N PRO A 93 -6.76 -10.44 -10.17
CA PRO A 93 -5.77 -11.34 -10.76
C PRO A 93 -4.34 -10.94 -10.37
N ILE A 94 -3.50 -11.93 -10.10
CA ILE A 94 -2.14 -11.71 -9.59
C ILE A 94 -1.30 -10.80 -10.50
N GLN A 95 -1.49 -10.90 -11.82
CA GLN A 95 -0.81 -10.05 -12.79
C GLN A 95 -1.23 -8.58 -12.66
N MET A 96 -2.50 -8.33 -12.33
CA MET A 96 -3.01 -6.98 -12.05
C MET A 96 -2.42 -6.46 -10.76
N LEU A 97 -2.41 -7.27 -9.70
CA LEU A 97 -1.81 -6.91 -8.42
C LEU A 97 -0.32 -6.63 -8.54
N GLN A 98 0.41 -7.43 -9.35
CA GLN A 98 1.82 -7.19 -9.68
C GLN A 98 2.03 -5.80 -10.32
N LYS A 99 1.17 -5.41 -11.26
CA LYS A 99 1.22 -4.07 -11.88
C LYS A 99 0.96 -2.97 -10.87
N LEU A 100 -0.08 -3.10 -10.03
CA LEU A 100 -0.42 -2.13 -8.98
C LEU A 100 0.71 -1.95 -7.98
N TYR A 101 1.37 -3.03 -7.61
CA TYR A 101 2.50 -3.03 -6.68
C TYR A 101 3.81 -2.62 -7.34
N ARG A 102 3.86 -2.60 -8.68
CA ARG A 102 5.06 -2.34 -9.46
C ARG A 102 6.20 -3.32 -9.12
N HIS A 103 5.83 -4.56 -8.83
CA HIS A 103 6.82 -5.62 -8.61
C HIS A 103 7.43 -6.06 -9.94
N SER A 104 8.74 -6.23 -9.97
CA SER A 104 9.47 -6.74 -11.14
C SER A 104 9.28 -8.26 -11.32
N SER A 105 8.97 -8.98 -10.23
CA SER A 105 8.70 -10.41 -10.23
C SER A 105 7.31 -10.71 -9.68
N VAL A 106 6.62 -11.65 -10.30
CA VAL A 106 5.33 -12.16 -9.82
C VAL A 106 5.49 -12.90 -8.49
N THR A 107 6.61 -13.58 -8.29
CA THR A 107 6.95 -14.27 -7.03
C THR A 107 6.87 -13.34 -5.83
N THR A 108 7.37 -12.09 -5.98
CA THR A 108 7.24 -11.08 -4.92
C THR A 108 5.77 -10.77 -4.61
N THR A 109 4.89 -10.82 -5.60
CA THR A 109 3.45 -10.55 -5.41
C THR A 109 2.76 -11.72 -4.73
N ILE A 110 3.13 -12.95 -5.09
CA ILE A 110 2.62 -14.18 -4.47
C ILE A 110 2.85 -14.18 -2.96
N LEU A 111 4.02 -13.74 -2.50
CA LEU A 111 4.34 -13.64 -1.07
C LEU A 111 3.40 -12.69 -0.31
N TYR A 112 2.79 -11.72 -0.98
CA TYR A 112 1.78 -10.83 -0.39
C TYR A 112 0.38 -11.46 -0.29
N GLN A 113 0.12 -12.52 -1.06
CA GLN A 113 -1.13 -13.27 -1.05
C GLN A 113 -1.04 -14.60 -0.30
N SER A 114 0.16 -15.01 0.12
CA SER A 114 0.45 -16.36 0.64
C SER A 114 -0.38 -16.79 1.85
N ASN A 115 -0.90 -15.85 2.63
CA ASN A 115 -1.77 -16.18 3.76
C ASN A 115 -3.23 -16.50 3.35
N PHE A 116 -3.62 -16.22 2.10
CA PHE A 116 -4.96 -16.50 1.59
C PHE A 116 -5.07 -17.90 0.97
N VAL A 117 -3.96 -18.42 0.44
CA VAL A 117 -3.91 -19.67 -0.34
C VAL A 117 -4.24 -20.91 0.52
N GLN A 118 -4.09 -20.84 1.84
CA GLN A 118 -4.36 -22.02 2.70
C GLN A 118 -5.84 -22.25 2.99
N GLN A 119 -6.66 -21.21 3.06
CA GLN A 119 -8.11 -21.39 3.31
C GLN A 119 -8.89 -21.75 2.05
N ASP A 120 -8.44 -21.28 0.87
CA ASP A 120 -9.13 -21.54 -0.41
C ASP A 120 -8.73 -22.88 -1.06
N THR A 121 -7.66 -23.52 -0.60
CA THR A 121 -7.22 -24.82 -1.17
C THR A 121 -8.22 -25.93 -0.88
N ASP A 122 -8.81 -25.95 0.29
CA ASP A 122 -9.79 -26.97 0.66
C ASP A 122 -11.12 -26.77 -0.09
N GLU A 123 -11.61 -25.52 -0.20
CA GLU A 123 -12.78 -25.19 -1.02
C GLU A 123 -12.54 -25.39 -2.53
N ALA A 124 -11.36 -25.09 -3.03
CA ALA A 124 -11.01 -25.32 -4.43
C ALA A 124 -10.90 -26.81 -4.74
N LEU A 125 -10.39 -27.59 -3.80
CA LEU A 125 -10.33 -29.05 -3.92
C LEU A 125 -11.73 -29.67 -3.90
N GLU A 126 -12.61 -29.22 -3.02
CA GLU A 126 -14.01 -29.66 -2.99
C GLU A 126 -14.75 -29.34 -4.29
N LYS A 127 -14.52 -28.16 -4.87
CA LYS A 127 -15.11 -27.77 -6.16
C LYS A 127 -14.60 -28.62 -7.35
N VAL A 128 -13.42 -29.20 -7.24
CA VAL A 128 -12.83 -30.07 -8.28
C VAL A 128 -13.25 -31.54 -8.08
N ILE A 129 -13.46 -31.98 -6.86
CA ILE A 129 -13.81 -33.37 -6.52
C ILE A 129 -15.32 -33.63 -6.67
N ASN A 130 -16.15 -32.60 -6.51
CA ASN A 130 -17.62 -32.70 -6.62
C ASN A 130 -18.15 -32.44 -8.05
N PHE A 131 -17.36 -32.79 -9.06
CA PHE A 131 -17.79 -32.81 -10.47
C PHE A 131 -18.49 -34.11 -10.80
#